data_92ac603016ea6124071711274083bb70
#
_entry.id   92ac603016ea6124071711274083bb70
#
_cell.length_a   1.000
_cell.length_b   1.000
_cell.length_c   1.000
_cell.angle_alpha   90.00
_cell.angle_beta   90.00
_cell.angle_gamma   90.00
#
_symmetry.space_group_name_H-M   'P 1'
#
loop_
_entity.id
_entity.type
_entity.pdbx_description
1 polymer ?
#
loop_
_entity_poly.entity_id
_entity_poly.type
_entity_poly.pdbx_seq_one_letter_code
_entity_poly.pdbx_strand_id
1 'polypeptide(L)'
;MKAVKGDNQSKRLSRILSQSGKLSQSGKSSQSLILFTRLPILGKTKTRLVPHIGEEGALQIHWAILKDFSALWKKLERKEKAVSLLVFYDLPKDIAKIQWETTLNCLKTLFPKASFQRQEGKDIFDKMENAFRYSFSKGSQFSYLVGADIPFMEKAHFHRVFDLGRKGRQVLGASLDEGYYGIGLQRRIELELLHACFSYQAVQENRTILAAASLRNGRSMSEGRAIRTVQKESPFSYTRKILEKSHISLSLMEKKRDVDDGEDLNAYRSMLPYDKALKKSSFGEALAENAKISVIIPCYKEGKLVRRMEKQLRPYKKELEILFVDGGENHFSGEYRVIPSKKGRAIQMNLGAEESSGDILFFLHCDSILPKGFVREIREGIKHSLAGCLGIRFKNPSPLMRICSFISNHRVLDRRVMFGDQGIFVDRDCFFAMGAFPILPLMEDYQFSLNLKKRGILPYLAKKRIITSDRRFQGNFFQKLSLMWKMNRLRARYRKGEDIEQLAKEYRDIR
;
A
#
# COMPACT_ATOMS: atom_id res chain seq x y z
N MET A 1 -50.35 -49.66 -7.25
CA MET A 1 -49.44 -49.89 -6.12
C MET A 1 -48.15 -49.09 -6.31
N LYS A 2 -48.09 -47.84 -5.90
CA LYS A 2 -46.85 -47.02 -5.72
C LYS A 2 -47.23 -45.74 -4.96
N ALA A 3 -47.48 -45.86 -3.68
CA ALA A 3 -47.64 -44.72 -2.80
C ALA A 3 -47.43 -45.18 -1.34
N VAL A 4 -46.19 -45.50 -0.94
CA VAL A 4 -45.75 -45.64 0.45
C VAL A 4 -44.22 -45.58 0.45
N LYS A 5 -43.60 -44.44 0.20
CA LYS A 5 -42.18 -44.17 0.51
C LYS A 5 -41.86 -42.72 0.95
N GLY A 6 -42.90 -41.85 0.97
CA GLY A 6 -42.68 -40.43 1.34
C GLY A 6 -42.76 -40.14 2.87
N ASP A 7 -43.42 -41.04 3.64
CA ASP A 7 -43.81 -40.73 5.05
C ASP A 7 -42.72 -41.06 6.07
N ASN A 8 -41.74 -41.90 5.73
CA ASN A 8 -40.67 -42.29 6.68
C ASN A 8 -39.47 -41.29 6.72
N GLN A 9 -39.27 -40.49 5.70
CA GLN A 9 -38.24 -39.45 5.72
C GLN A 9 -38.67 -38.21 6.51
N SER A 10 -39.93 -37.82 6.38
CA SER A 10 -40.54 -36.73 7.13
C SER A 10 -40.58 -37.01 8.62
N LYS A 11 -40.92 -38.23 9.03
CA LYS A 11 -40.93 -38.65 10.48
C LYS A 11 -39.54 -38.85 11.05
N ARG A 12 -38.53 -39.14 10.23
CA ARG A 12 -37.15 -39.22 10.64
C ARG A 12 -36.52 -37.82 10.85
N LEU A 13 -36.89 -36.88 9.98
CA LEU A 13 -36.49 -35.45 10.08
C LEU A 13 -37.16 -34.78 11.30
N SER A 14 -38.44 -35.02 11.55
CA SER A 14 -39.13 -34.46 12.74
C SER A 14 -38.59 -35.03 14.07
N ARG A 15 -38.13 -36.29 14.10
CA ARG A 15 -37.48 -36.88 15.26
C ARG A 15 -36.09 -36.33 15.53
N ILE A 16 -35.30 -36.02 14.47
CA ILE A 16 -34.00 -35.37 14.58
C ILE A 16 -34.18 -33.92 15.06
N LEU A 17 -35.19 -33.22 14.58
CA LEU A 17 -35.50 -31.84 14.98
C LEU A 17 -36.03 -31.76 16.43
N SER A 18 -36.77 -32.78 16.91
CA SER A 18 -37.28 -32.83 18.30
C SER A 18 -36.21 -33.23 19.32
N GLN A 19 -35.14 -33.92 18.92
CA GLN A 19 -34.01 -34.23 19.79
C GLN A 19 -32.99 -33.09 19.91
N SER A 20 -32.94 -32.13 18.96
CA SER A 20 -32.11 -30.93 19.05
C SER A 20 -32.70 -29.84 20.00
N GLY A 21 -33.93 -30.03 20.49
CA GLY A 21 -34.64 -29.07 21.35
C GLY A 21 -34.29 -29.10 22.83
N LYS A 22 -33.36 -29.96 23.29
CA LYS A 22 -32.89 -30.01 24.68
C LYS A 22 -31.39 -29.83 24.80
N LEU A 23 -30.87 -28.72 24.31
CA LEU A 23 -29.53 -28.23 24.63
C LEU A 23 -29.73 -27.01 25.56
N SER A 24 -29.36 -27.21 26.80
CA SER A 24 -29.36 -26.32 27.95
C SER A 24 -29.32 -24.83 27.66
N GLN A 25 -30.34 -24.11 28.10
CA GLN A 25 -30.33 -22.66 28.35
C GLN A 25 -29.38 -22.33 29.51
N SER A 26 -28.09 -22.33 29.28
CA SER A 26 -27.12 -21.65 30.15
C SER A 26 -25.74 -21.61 29.44
N GLY A 27 -25.62 -20.84 28.37
CA GLY A 27 -24.33 -20.66 27.71
C GLY A 27 -24.37 -19.39 26.84
N LYS A 28 -23.55 -18.41 27.17
CA LYS A 28 -23.26 -17.28 26.28
C LYS A 28 -23.04 -17.82 24.87
N SER A 29 -23.79 -17.33 23.88
CA SER A 29 -23.64 -17.68 22.46
C SER A 29 -22.16 -17.61 22.05
N SER A 30 -21.52 -18.76 21.81
CA SER A 30 -20.12 -18.80 21.40
C SER A 30 -19.99 -18.33 19.96
N GLN A 31 -19.03 -17.47 19.71
CA GLN A 31 -18.74 -16.95 18.38
C GLN A 31 -17.31 -17.29 17.98
N SER A 32 -17.04 -17.37 16.69
CA SER A 32 -15.69 -17.56 16.18
C SER A 32 -15.29 -16.48 15.19
N LEU A 33 -14.06 -16.01 15.31
CA LEU A 33 -13.36 -15.26 14.28
C LEU A 33 -12.48 -16.23 13.51
N ILE A 34 -12.70 -16.32 12.21
CA ILE A 34 -11.91 -17.18 11.31
C ILE A 34 -10.98 -16.26 10.51
N LEU A 35 -9.68 -16.37 10.73
CA LEU A 35 -8.66 -15.68 9.95
C LEU A 35 -8.20 -16.59 8.82
N PHE A 36 -8.43 -16.19 7.57
CA PHE A 36 -7.93 -16.85 6.38
C PHE A 36 -6.63 -16.24 5.94
N THR A 37 -5.57 -17.01 5.87
CA THR A 37 -4.24 -16.53 5.45
C THR A 37 -3.52 -17.57 4.61
N ARG A 38 -2.63 -17.13 3.73
CA ARG A 38 -1.58 -18.01 3.21
C ARG A 38 -0.48 -18.12 4.26
N LEU A 39 0.23 -19.25 4.27
CA LEU A 39 1.42 -19.37 5.08
C LEU A 39 2.50 -18.42 4.51
N PRO A 40 3.09 -17.51 5.33
CA PRO A 40 4.04 -16.51 4.84
C PRO A 40 5.37 -17.12 4.41
N ILE A 41 5.51 -17.47 3.14
CA ILE A 41 6.71 -18.12 2.57
C ILE A 41 7.25 -17.25 1.44
N LEU A 42 8.56 -17.05 1.41
CA LEU A 42 9.27 -16.25 0.42
C LEU A 42 8.95 -16.74 -1.01
N GLY A 43 8.63 -15.82 -1.90
CA GLY A 43 8.26 -16.09 -3.29
C GLY A 43 6.91 -16.80 -3.49
N LYS A 44 6.20 -17.17 -2.42
CA LYS A 44 4.90 -17.88 -2.49
C LYS A 44 3.74 -17.07 -1.92
N THR A 45 4.02 -15.94 -1.28
CA THR A 45 3.03 -15.10 -0.62
C THR A 45 2.97 -13.73 -1.29
N LYS A 46 1.76 -13.20 -1.51
CA LYS A 46 1.56 -11.88 -2.17
C LYS A 46 2.34 -11.75 -3.48
N THR A 47 2.28 -12.77 -4.31
CA THR A 47 3.07 -12.87 -5.55
C THR A 47 2.82 -11.74 -6.54
N ARG A 48 1.64 -11.12 -6.52
CA ARG A 48 1.32 -9.95 -7.35
C ARG A 48 2.08 -8.68 -6.93
N LEU A 49 2.57 -8.63 -5.68
CA LEU A 49 3.43 -7.55 -5.21
C LEU A 49 4.90 -7.71 -5.62
N VAL A 50 5.33 -8.94 -5.96
CA VAL A 50 6.74 -9.25 -6.27
C VAL A 50 7.32 -8.37 -7.39
N PRO A 51 6.62 -8.08 -8.50
CA PRO A 51 7.13 -7.16 -9.53
C PRO A 51 7.42 -5.74 -9.02
N HIS A 52 6.72 -5.31 -7.96
CA HIS A 52 6.81 -3.96 -7.42
C HIS A 52 7.86 -3.82 -6.31
N ILE A 53 7.88 -4.75 -5.36
CA ILE A 53 8.69 -4.66 -4.13
C ILE A 53 9.60 -5.88 -3.87
N GLY A 54 9.67 -6.81 -4.82
CA GLY A 54 10.44 -8.05 -4.67
C GLY A 54 9.80 -9.07 -3.73
N GLU A 55 10.37 -10.27 -3.68
CA GLU A 55 9.86 -11.36 -2.86
C GLU A 55 9.96 -11.08 -1.35
N GLU A 56 11.08 -10.49 -0.92
CA GLU A 56 11.30 -10.11 0.48
C GLU A 56 10.31 -9.02 0.93
N GLY A 57 10.09 -7.99 0.09
CA GLY A 57 9.13 -6.94 0.36
C GLY A 57 7.70 -7.47 0.45
N ALA A 58 7.30 -8.34 -0.48
CA ALA A 58 5.99 -8.98 -0.48
C ALA A 58 5.77 -9.82 0.79
N LEU A 59 6.78 -10.56 1.23
CA LEU A 59 6.77 -11.33 2.47
C LEU A 59 6.68 -10.42 3.71
N GLN A 60 7.46 -9.33 3.74
CA GLN A 60 7.43 -8.34 4.84
C GLN A 60 6.05 -7.68 4.97
N ILE A 61 5.42 -7.28 3.87
CA ILE A 61 4.05 -6.73 3.85
C ILE A 61 3.07 -7.74 4.46
N HIS A 62 3.11 -9.00 4.06
CA HIS A 62 2.20 -10.01 4.61
C HIS A 62 2.41 -10.24 6.12
N TRP A 63 3.66 -10.37 6.57
CA TRP A 63 3.96 -10.47 8.00
C TRP A 63 3.52 -9.23 8.79
N ALA A 64 3.65 -8.05 8.20
CA ALA A 64 3.24 -6.81 8.84
C ALA A 64 1.71 -6.76 9.06
N ILE A 65 0.91 -7.16 8.06
CA ILE A 65 -0.55 -7.27 8.20
C ILE A 65 -0.91 -8.27 9.31
N LEU A 66 -0.27 -9.44 9.34
CA LEU A 66 -0.51 -10.45 10.38
C LEU A 66 -0.12 -9.96 11.78
N LYS A 67 0.98 -9.21 11.92
CA LYS A 67 1.38 -8.58 13.20
C LYS A 67 0.34 -7.57 13.68
N ASP A 68 -0.15 -6.73 12.79
CA ASP A 68 -1.19 -5.74 13.12
C ASP A 68 -2.50 -6.43 13.52
N PHE A 69 -2.88 -7.49 12.80
CA PHE A 69 -4.04 -8.30 13.16
C PHE A 69 -3.86 -8.99 14.53
N SER A 70 -2.67 -9.53 14.83
CA SER A 70 -2.37 -10.10 16.15
C SER A 70 -2.47 -9.06 17.26
N ALA A 71 -1.93 -7.86 17.05
CA ALA A 71 -2.01 -6.77 18.01
C ALA A 71 -3.46 -6.33 18.24
N LEU A 72 -4.28 -6.33 17.19
CA LEU A 72 -5.71 -6.07 17.26
C LEU A 72 -6.44 -7.18 18.02
N TRP A 73 -6.17 -8.47 17.69
CA TRP A 73 -6.78 -9.62 18.34
C TRP A 73 -6.54 -9.62 19.86
N LYS A 74 -5.32 -9.37 20.31
CA LYS A 74 -4.97 -9.26 21.73
C LYS A 74 -5.82 -8.22 22.48
N LYS A 75 -6.25 -7.15 21.80
CA LYS A 75 -7.16 -6.13 22.36
C LYS A 75 -8.62 -6.57 22.33
N LEU A 76 -9.03 -7.30 21.30
CA LEU A 76 -10.39 -7.84 21.17
C LEU A 76 -10.66 -8.96 22.16
N GLU A 77 -9.76 -9.93 22.29
CA GLU A 77 -9.87 -11.10 23.19
C GLU A 77 -10.17 -10.70 24.65
N ARG A 78 -9.63 -9.57 25.10
CA ARG A 78 -9.89 -9.04 26.46
C ARG A 78 -11.33 -8.63 26.68
N LYS A 79 -12.04 -8.18 25.65
CA LYS A 79 -13.44 -7.70 25.72
C LYS A 79 -14.43 -8.75 25.22
N GLU A 80 -14.10 -9.46 24.17
CA GLU A 80 -14.93 -10.48 23.52
C GLU A 80 -14.57 -11.87 24.02
N LYS A 81 -14.71 -12.10 25.34
CA LYS A 81 -14.33 -13.38 26.01
C LYS A 81 -15.03 -14.63 25.47
N ALA A 82 -16.18 -14.46 24.80
CA ALA A 82 -16.95 -15.55 24.19
C ALA A 82 -16.59 -15.80 22.71
N VAL A 83 -15.59 -15.08 22.18
CA VAL A 83 -15.13 -15.26 20.80
C VAL A 83 -13.82 -16.02 20.78
N SER A 84 -13.76 -17.11 19.99
CA SER A 84 -12.54 -17.87 19.72
C SER A 84 -11.91 -17.46 18.40
N LEU A 85 -10.57 -17.54 18.30
CA LEU A 85 -9.84 -17.32 17.05
C LEU A 85 -9.47 -18.66 16.41
N LEU A 86 -9.86 -18.84 15.16
CA LEU A 86 -9.49 -19.96 14.30
C LEU A 86 -8.62 -19.40 13.16
N VAL A 87 -7.41 -19.89 13.01
CA VAL A 87 -6.51 -19.50 11.93
C VAL A 87 -6.46 -20.62 10.89
N PHE A 88 -7.01 -20.35 9.73
CA PHE A 88 -6.96 -21.24 8.58
C PHE A 88 -5.85 -20.81 7.63
N TYR A 89 -4.82 -21.64 7.49
CA TYR A 89 -3.68 -21.34 6.64
C TYR A 89 -3.65 -22.19 5.37
N ASP A 90 -3.40 -21.53 4.25
CA ASP A 90 -3.12 -22.23 2.98
C ASP A 90 -1.63 -22.54 2.88
N LEU A 91 -1.33 -23.81 2.61
CA LEU A 91 0.04 -24.29 2.44
C LEU A 91 0.35 -24.38 0.94
N PRO A 92 1.29 -23.58 0.41
CA PRO A 92 1.70 -23.70 -0.99
C PRO A 92 2.22 -25.08 -1.31
N LYS A 93 2.06 -25.51 -2.57
CA LYS A 93 2.66 -26.75 -3.08
C LYS A 93 4.19 -26.61 -3.15
N ASP A 94 4.89 -27.73 -3.15
CA ASP A 94 6.34 -27.84 -3.38
C ASP A 94 7.20 -27.06 -2.37
N ILE A 95 6.84 -27.13 -1.08
CA ILE A 95 7.60 -26.50 0.01
C ILE A 95 8.19 -27.58 0.91
N ALA A 96 9.50 -27.45 1.24
CA ALA A 96 10.17 -28.33 2.16
C ALA A 96 9.50 -28.34 3.55
N LYS A 97 9.36 -29.54 4.15
CA LYS A 97 8.66 -29.73 5.42
C LYS A 97 9.21 -28.82 6.53
N ILE A 98 10.53 -28.75 6.67
CA ILE A 98 11.17 -27.92 7.69
C ILE A 98 10.85 -26.42 7.53
N GLN A 99 10.73 -25.94 6.29
CA GLN A 99 10.45 -24.52 6.01
C GLN A 99 9.03 -24.16 6.42
N TRP A 100 8.02 -24.94 6.02
CA TRP A 100 6.65 -24.59 6.36
C TRP A 100 6.35 -24.83 7.85
N GLU A 101 6.93 -25.85 8.49
CA GLU A 101 6.78 -26.08 9.94
C GLU A 101 7.37 -24.93 10.76
N THR A 102 8.57 -24.46 10.38
CA THR A 102 9.20 -23.31 11.02
C THR A 102 8.31 -22.05 10.87
N THR A 103 7.83 -21.81 9.66
CA THR A 103 6.93 -20.65 9.39
C THR A 103 5.61 -20.76 10.17
N LEU A 104 5.02 -21.94 10.23
CA LEU A 104 3.81 -22.19 11.01
C LEU A 104 4.05 -21.95 12.51
N ASN A 105 5.19 -22.35 13.03
CA ASN A 105 5.55 -22.09 14.43
C ASN A 105 5.71 -20.59 14.71
N CYS A 106 6.29 -19.83 13.78
CA CYS A 106 6.31 -18.36 13.86
C CYS A 106 4.89 -17.78 13.87
N LEU A 107 4.01 -18.29 13.00
CA LEU A 107 2.62 -17.84 12.97
C LEU A 107 1.86 -18.19 14.26
N LYS A 108 2.08 -19.38 14.83
CA LYS A 108 1.54 -19.79 16.15
C LYS A 108 2.01 -18.87 17.27
N THR A 109 3.25 -18.40 17.23
CA THR A 109 3.79 -17.43 18.20
C THR A 109 3.05 -16.08 18.16
N LEU A 110 2.59 -15.65 16.99
CA LEU A 110 1.75 -14.45 16.88
C LEU A 110 0.38 -14.63 17.52
N PHE A 111 -0.21 -15.82 17.42
CA PHE A 111 -1.56 -16.14 17.88
C PHE A 111 -1.57 -17.33 18.85
N PRO A 112 -1.00 -17.20 20.06
CA PRO A 112 -0.70 -18.34 20.93
C PRO A 112 -1.94 -19.09 21.44
N LYS A 113 -3.12 -18.45 21.45
CA LYS A 113 -4.38 -19.06 21.89
C LYS A 113 -5.32 -19.43 20.73
N ALA A 114 -4.90 -19.26 19.50
CA ALA A 114 -5.70 -19.61 18.33
C ALA A 114 -5.63 -21.12 18.05
N SER A 115 -6.71 -21.65 17.50
CA SER A 115 -6.72 -22.98 16.89
C SER A 115 -6.27 -22.86 15.42
N PHE A 116 -5.32 -23.71 15.00
CA PHE A 116 -4.77 -23.69 13.65
C PHE A 116 -5.27 -24.88 12.83
N GLN A 117 -5.77 -24.60 11.64
CA GLN A 117 -6.23 -25.61 10.70
C GLN A 117 -5.68 -25.31 9.30
N ARG A 118 -5.37 -26.36 8.55
CA ARG A 118 -5.04 -26.21 7.13
C ARG A 118 -6.33 -25.95 6.35
N GLN A 119 -6.25 -25.09 5.35
CA GLN A 119 -7.35 -24.90 4.40
C GLN A 119 -7.46 -26.14 3.50
N GLU A 120 -8.66 -26.68 3.40
CA GLU A 120 -8.99 -27.85 2.58
C GLU A 120 -10.13 -27.51 1.61
N GLY A 121 -10.00 -27.88 0.34
CA GLY A 121 -10.96 -27.61 -0.71
C GLY A 121 -10.29 -27.43 -2.07
N LYS A 122 -11.08 -27.57 -3.15
CA LYS A 122 -10.62 -27.45 -4.53
C LYS A 122 -10.28 -26.00 -4.90
N ASP A 123 -11.08 -25.06 -4.42
CA ASP A 123 -10.93 -23.64 -4.65
C ASP A 123 -11.12 -22.84 -3.34
N ILE A 124 -11.08 -21.53 -3.43
CA ILE A 124 -11.22 -20.65 -2.26
C ILE A 124 -12.61 -20.78 -1.62
N PHE A 125 -13.66 -21.00 -2.40
CA PHE A 125 -15.03 -21.09 -1.91
C PHE A 125 -15.26 -22.39 -1.14
N ASP A 126 -14.80 -23.53 -1.68
CA ASP A 126 -14.79 -24.81 -0.96
C ASP A 126 -14.04 -24.72 0.37
N LYS A 127 -12.86 -24.06 0.35
CA LYS A 127 -12.06 -23.85 1.55
C LYS A 127 -12.80 -23.04 2.61
N MET A 128 -13.53 -21.99 2.20
CA MET A 128 -14.31 -21.15 3.08
C MET A 128 -15.51 -21.92 3.67
N GLU A 129 -16.23 -22.67 2.84
CA GLU A 129 -17.34 -23.53 3.28
C GLU A 129 -16.85 -24.52 4.35
N ASN A 130 -15.75 -25.21 4.09
CA ASN A 130 -15.16 -26.16 5.04
C ASN A 130 -14.74 -25.52 6.36
N ALA A 131 -14.24 -24.28 6.32
CA ALA A 131 -13.89 -23.54 7.53
C ALA A 131 -15.14 -23.19 8.37
N PHE A 132 -16.25 -22.80 7.75
CA PHE A 132 -17.51 -22.59 8.45
C PHE A 132 -18.05 -23.89 9.04
N ARG A 133 -18.06 -24.99 8.28
CA ARG A 133 -18.47 -26.33 8.77
C ARG A 133 -17.64 -26.75 10.00
N TYR A 134 -16.31 -26.59 9.93
CA TYR A 134 -15.44 -26.85 11.07
C TYR A 134 -15.77 -25.97 12.28
N SER A 135 -15.92 -24.67 12.10
CA SER A 135 -16.24 -23.75 13.18
C SER A 135 -17.58 -24.11 13.85
N PHE A 136 -18.60 -24.43 13.07
CA PHE A 136 -19.90 -24.82 13.58
C PHE A 136 -19.87 -26.19 14.30
N SER A 137 -19.04 -27.15 13.83
CA SER A 137 -18.84 -28.42 14.52
C SER A 137 -18.18 -28.26 15.90
N LYS A 138 -17.37 -27.19 16.06
CA LYS A 138 -16.78 -26.81 17.36
C LYS A 138 -17.72 -26.04 18.29
N GLY A 139 -18.99 -25.87 17.89
CA GLY A 139 -20.02 -25.29 18.74
C GLY A 139 -20.29 -23.80 18.53
N SER A 140 -19.59 -23.13 17.61
CA SER A 140 -19.85 -21.71 17.31
C SER A 140 -21.28 -21.50 16.81
N GLN A 141 -21.97 -20.50 17.34
CA GLN A 141 -23.31 -20.12 16.92
C GLN A 141 -23.28 -19.08 15.77
N PHE A 142 -22.22 -18.29 15.74
CA PHE A 142 -21.92 -17.34 14.66
C PHE A 142 -20.42 -17.37 14.37
N SER A 143 -20.05 -17.37 13.12
CA SER A 143 -18.66 -17.34 12.69
C SER A 143 -18.46 -16.21 11.67
N TYR A 144 -17.41 -15.40 11.88
CA TYR A 144 -17.02 -14.37 10.95
C TYR A 144 -15.65 -14.72 10.34
N LEU A 145 -15.64 -14.95 9.03
CA LEU A 145 -14.43 -15.21 8.26
C LEU A 145 -13.92 -13.90 7.68
N VAL A 146 -12.62 -13.64 7.83
CA VAL A 146 -11.94 -12.47 7.28
C VAL A 146 -10.61 -12.87 6.66
N GLY A 147 -10.29 -12.32 5.49
CA GLY A 147 -8.99 -12.50 4.83
C GLY A 147 -7.88 -11.69 5.51
N ALA A 148 -6.66 -12.23 5.50
CA ALA A 148 -5.46 -11.51 5.93
C ALA A 148 -4.93 -10.53 4.86
N ASP A 149 -5.76 -10.16 3.90
CA ASP A 149 -5.38 -9.26 2.81
C ASP A 149 -5.80 -7.80 3.07
N ILE A 150 -6.63 -7.59 4.07
CA ILE A 150 -7.07 -6.27 4.51
C ILE A 150 -6.13 -5.77 5.61
N PRO A 151 -5.26 -4.82 5.33
CA PRO A 151 -4.46 -4.20 6.37
C PRO A 151 -5.31 -3.28 7.23
N PHE A 152 -4.87 -3.05 8.42
CA PHE A 152 -5.40 -1.99 9.26
C PHE A 152 -6.90 -2.09 9.56
N MET A 153 -7.34 -3.27 10.04
CA MET A 153 -8.71 -3.45 10.54
C MET A 153 -8.87 -2.78 11.91
N GLU A 154 -9.99 -2.10 12.09
CA GLU A 154 -10.29 -1.42 13.35
C GLU A 154 -11.05 -2.33 14.33
N LYS A 155 -10.84 -2.09 15.62
CA LYS A 155 -11.52 -2.78 16.69
C LYS A 155 -13.06 -2.58 16.64
N ALA A 156 -13.50 -1.38 16.30
CA ALA A 156 -14.92 -1.04 16.17
C ALA A 156 -15.63 -1.91 15.14
N HIS A 157 -14.94 -2.24 14.04
CA HIS A 157 -15.44 -3.15 13.01
C HIS A 157 -15.83 -4.51 13.59
N PHE A 158 -14.93 -5.16 14.35
CA PHE A 158 -15.17 -6.47 14.90
C PHE A 158 -16.25 -6.46 16.00
N HIS A 159 -16.27 -5.43 16.85
CA HIS A 159 -17.36 -5.26 17.83
C HIS A 159 -18.73 -5.20 17.14
N ARG A 160 -18.83 -4.41 16.05
CA ARG A 160 -20.07 -4.33 15.27
C ARG A 160 -20.46 -5.67 14.66
N VAL A 161 -19.48 -6.40 14.08
CA VAL A 161 -19.71 -7.72 13.50
C VAL A 161 -20.25 -8.70 14.56
N PHE A 162 -19.61 -8.79 15.73
CA PHE A 162 -20.04 -9.70 16.78
C PHE A 162 -21.38 -9.30 17.40
N ASP A 163 -21.68 -8.01 17.50
CA ASP A 163 -23.00 -7.53 17.91
C ASP A 163 -24.09 -7.94 16.91
N LEU A 164 -23.84 -7.78 15.63
CA LEU A 164 -24.77 -8.25 14.59
C LEU A 164 -24.96 -9.76 14.65
N GLY A 165 -23.87 -10.51 14.87
CA GLY A 165 -23.92 -11.95 15.08
C GLY A 165 -24.78 -12.34 16.29
N ARG A 166 -24.66 -11.67 17.44
CA ARG A 166 -25.52 -11.86 18.61
C ARG A 166 -27.00 -11.58 18.35
N LYS A 167 -27.29 -10.63 17.45
CA LYS A 167 -28.64 -10.30 16.99
C LYS A 167 -29.17 -11.26 15.91
N GLY A 168 -28.46 -12.33 15.61
CA GLY A 168 -28.87 -13.35 14.61
C GLY A 168 -28.75 -12.91 13.16
N ARG A 169 -28.00 -11.83 12.86
CA ARG A 169 -27.81 -11.33 11.49
C ARG A 169 -26.63 -11.99 10.81
N GLN A 170 -26.74 -12.16 9.51
CA GLN A 170 -25.59 -12.44 8.63
C GLN A 170 -24.85 -11.13 8.32
N VAL A 171 -23.56 -11.21 8.03
CA VAL A 171 -22.72 -10.05 7.76
C VAL A 171 -21.95 -10.25 6.47
N LEU A 172 -21.84 -9.23 5.61
CA LEU A 172 -21.05 -9.27 4.40
C LEU A 172 -20.33 -7.95 4.20
N GLY A 173 -19.01 -8.00 4.02
CA GLY A 173 -18.15 -6.84 3.79
C GLY A 173 -17.51 -6.90 2.41
N ALA A 174 -17.80 -5.92 1.55
CA ALA A 174 -17.27 -5.83 0.20
C ALA A 174 -15.83 -5.30 0.18
N SER A 175 -14.97 -5.88 -0.68
CA SER A 175 -13.71 -5.25 -1.10
C SER A 175 -13.92 -4.30 -2.29
N LEU A 176 -12.92 -3.47 -2.60
CA LEU A 176 -13.04 -2.50 -3.70
C LEU A 176 -13.01 -3.18 -5.08
N ASP A 177 -12.39 -4.34 -5.18
CA ASP A 177 -12.30 -5.18 -6.38
C ASP A 177 -13.57 -6.00 -6.68
N GLU A 178 -14.70 -5.70 -6.00
CA GLU A 178 -15.97 -6.41 -6.10
C GLU A 178 -15.96 -7.84 -5.53
N GLY A 179 -14.90 -8.23 -4.82
CA GLY A 179 -14.87 -9.38 -3.93
C GLY A 179 -15.53 -9.08 -2.59
N TYR A 180 -15.29 -9.92 -1.60
CA TYR A 180 -15.61 -9.62 -0.22
C TYR A 180 -14.42 -9.97 0.68
N TYR A 181 -14.10 -9.06 1.59
CA TYR A 181 -13.03 -9.26 2.56
C TYR A 181 -13.48 -10.03 3.80
N GLY A 182 -14.78 -10.09 4.03
CA GLY A 182 -15.31 -10.78 5.19
C GLY A 182 -16.76 -11.20 5.05
N ILE A 183 -17.08 -12.36 5.62
CA ILE A 183 -18.43 -12.93 5.64
C ILE A 183 -18.71 -13.52 7.02
N GLY A 184 -19.87 -13.20 7.60
CA GLY A 184 -20.33 -13.69 8.90
C GLY A 184 -21.63 -14.47 8.74
N LEU A 185 -21.63 -15.73 9.19
CA LEU A 185 -22.78 -16.63 9.06
C LEU A 185 -23.18 -17.22 10.42
N GLN A 186 -24.49 -17.41 10.59
CA GLN A 186 -25.08 -18.10 11.73
C GLN A 186 -25.03 -19.63 11.53
N ARG A 187 -24.84 -20.40 12.59
CA ARG A 187 -24.85 -21.88 12.58
C ARG A 187 -26.16 -22.46 12.05
N ARG A 188 -27.27 -21.78 12.29
CA ARG A 188 -28.60 -22.19 11.83
C ARG A 188 -28.84 -21.99 10.34
N ILE A 189 -27.83 -21.52 9.58
CA ILE A 189 -27.92 -21.48 8.11
C ILE A 189 -28.04 -22.92 7.59
N GLU A 190 -28.99 -23.15 6.72
CA GLU A 190 -29.19 -24.47 6.12
C GLU A 190 -27.95 -24.86 5.30
N LEU A 191 -27.60 -26.16 5.33
CA LEU A 191 -26.40 -26.65 4.61
C LEU A 191 -26.46 -26.38 3.12
N GLU A 192 -27.63 -26.46 2.52
CA GLU A 192 -27.85 -26.15 1.10
C GLU A 192 -27.58 -24.67 0.80
N LEU A 193 -28.04 -23.77 1.70
CA LEU A 193 -27.80 -22.35 1.56
C LEU A 193 -26.34 -21.99 1.82
N LEU A 194 -25.68 -22.65 2.77
CA LEU A 194 -24.24 -22.49 3.01
C LEU A 194 -23.47 -22.88 1.73
N HIS A 195 -23.78 -24.04 1.14
CA HIS A 195 -23.18 -24.49 -0.10
C HIS A 195 -23.48 -23.50 -1.26
N ALA A 196 -24.72 -23.03 -1.38
CA ALA A 196 -25.10 -22.06 -2.41
C ALA A 196 -24.30 -20.76 -2.32
N CYS A 197 -24.03 -20.23 -1.11
CA CYS A 197 -23.21 -19.04 -0.94
C CYS A 197 -21.80 -19.19 -1.53
N PHE A 198 -21.27 -20.41 -1.56
CA PHE A 198 -19.90 -20.71 -2.00
C PHE A 198 -19.81 -21.43 -3.35
N SER A 199 -20.93 -21.58 -4.07
CA SER A 199 -20.97 -22.22 -5.39
C SER A 199 -20.72 -21.26 -6.56
N TYR A 200 -20.20 -20.07 -6.31
CA TYR A 200 -19.99 -19.03 -7.34
C TYR A 200 -19.18 -19.53 -8.55
N GLN A 201 -18.07 -20.19 -8.32
CA GLN A 201 -17.18 -20.65 -9.39
C GLN A 201 -17.84 -21.73 -10.25
N ALA A 202 -18.49 -22.72 -9.64
CA ALA A 202 -19.22 -23.76 -10.34
C ALA A 202 -20.35 -23.19 -11.22
N VAL A 203 -21.04 -22.14 -10.74
CA VAL A 203 -22.10 -21.48 -11.52
C VAL A 203 -21.51 -20.71 -12.71
N GLN A 204 -20.36 -20.05 -12.56
CA GLN A 204 -19.71 -19.34 -13.65
C GLN A 204 -19.17 -20.30 -14.73
N GLU A 205 -18.56 -21.41 -14.33
CA GLU A 205 -18.07 -22.45 -15.23
C GLU A 205 -19.22 -23.05 -16.05
N ASN A 206 -20.36 -23.40 -15.41
CA ASN A 206 -21.54 -23.90 -16.09
C ASN A 206 -22.14 -22.87 -17.06
N ARG A 207 -22.19 -21.59 -16.73
CA ARG A 207 -22.64 -20.52 -17.64
C ARG A 207 -21.72 -20.40 -18.85
N THR A 208 -20.43 -20.53 -18.68
CA THR A 208 -19.43 -20.49 -19.77
C THR A 208 -19.60 -21.71 -20.70
N ILE A 209 -19.79 -22.90 -20.15
CA ILE A 209 -20.01 -24.13 -20.90
C ILE A 209 -21.32 -24.03 -21.70
N LEU A 210 -22.41 -23.55 -21.11
CA LEU A 210 -23.69 -23.37 -21.78
C LEU A 210 -23.60 -22.33 -22.91
N ALA A 211 -22.89 -21.24 -22.72
CA ALA A 211 -22.64 -20.23 -23.75
C ALA A 211 -21.82 -20.81 -24.91
N ALA A 212 -20.78 -21.58 -24.62
CA ALA A 212 -19.95 -22.26 -25.64
C ALA A 212 -20.72 -23.34 -26.40
N ALA A 213 -21.59 -24.11 -25.73
CA ALA A 213 -22.47 -25.10 -26.36
C ALA A 213 -23.50 -24.44 -27.27
N SER A 214 -24.07 -23.31 -26.89
CA SER A 214 -25.00 -22.53 -27.71
C SER A 214 -24.36 -22.00 -28.99
N LEU A 215 -23.08 -21.61 -28.93
CA LEU A 215 -22.29 -21.16 -30.08
C LEU A 215 -21.94 -22.32 -31.03
N ARG A 216 -21.71 -23.54 -30.51
CA ARG A 216 -21.41 -24.73 -31.32
C ARG A 216 -22.64 -25.28 -32.05
N ASN A 217 -23.85 -25.09 -31.54
CA ASN A 217 -25.08 -25.63 -32.11
C ASN A 217 -25.70 -24.75 -33.21
N GLY A 218 -24.94 -23.84 -33.83
CA GLY A 218 -25.25 -23.21 -35.11
C GLY A 218 -26.66 -22.56 -35.22
N ARG A 219 -27.28 -22.15 -34.12
CA ARG A 219 -28.53 -21.38 -34.21
C ARG A 219 -28.15 -19.92 -34.55
N SER A 220 -28.23 -19.65 -35.86
CA SER A 220 -28.28 -18.31 -36.40
C SER A 220 -29.35 -17.52 -35.63
N MET A 221 -28.92 -16.61 -34.77
CA MET A 221 -29.83 -15.61 -34.23
C MET A 221 -29.93 -14.50 -35.27
N SER A 222 -31.06 -14.50 -36.01
CA SER A 222 -31.50 -13.37 -36.81
C SER A 222 -31.37 -12.06 -36.03
N GLU A 223 -30.79 -11.10 -36.67
CA GLU A 223 -30.72 -9.66 -36.45
C GLU A 223 -31.65 -9.11 -35.38
N GLY A 224 -31.07 -8.47 -34.37
CA GLY A 224 -31.76 -7.50 -33.52
C GLY A 224 -31.74 -7.68 -32.02
N ARG A 225 -31.06 -8.67 -31.43
CA ARG A 225 -30.73 -8.68 -30.01
C ARG A 225 -29.23 -8.74 -29.87
N ALA A 226 -28.67 -7.55 -29.60
CA ALA A 226 -27.32 -7.40 -29.09
C ALA A 226 -27.04 -8.54 -28.10
N ILE A 227 -25.95 -9.28 -28.32
CA ILE A 227 -25.35 -10.16 -27.34
C ILE A 227 -25.20 -9.26 -26.10
N ARG A 228 -26.18 -9.35 -25.17
CA ARG A 228 -25.98 -8.78 -23.84
C ARG A 228 -24.73 -9.48 -23.34
N THR A 229 -23.61 -8.78 -23.35
CA THR A 229 -22.41 -9.15 -22.63
C THR A 229 -22.92 -9.57 -21.26
N VAL A 230 -22.84 -10.87 -20.95
CA VAL A 230 -23.24 -11.40 -19.65
C VAL A 230 -22.27 -10.70 -18.70
N GLN A 231 -22.70 -9.60 -18.07
CA GLN A 231 -21.91 -8.92 -17.08
C GLN A 231 -21.53 -9.97 -16.06
N LYS A 232 -20.25 -10.24 -15.95
CA LYS A 232 -19.69 -11.24 -15.03
C LYS A 232 -20.09 -10.79 -13.63
N GLU A 233 -21.07 -11.48 -13.05
CA GLU A 233 -21.53 -11.17 -11.70
C GLU A 233 -20.37 -11.31 -10.73
N SER A 234 -20.18 -10.35 -9.82
CA SER A 234 -19.10 -10.43 -8.84
C SER A 234 -19.40 -11.43 -7.73
N PRO A 235 -18.38 -12.00 -7.07
CA PRO A 235 -18.56 -12.88 -5.91
C PRO A 235 -19.41 -12.24 -4.81
N PHE A 236 -19.18 -10.97 -4.54
CA PHE A 236 -19.96 -10.21 -3.56
C PHE A 236 -21.45 -10.13 -3.96
N SER A 237 -21.75 -9.74 -5.19
CA SER A 237 -23.13 -9.62 -5.67
C SER A 237 -23.83 -10.96 -5.68
N TYR A 238 -23.14 -12.03 -6.07
CA TYR A 238 -23.67 -13.38 -6.07
C TYR A 238 -24.06 -13.84 -4.65
N THR A 239 -23.12 -13.81 -3.71
CA THR A 239 -23.37 -14.23 -2.33
C THR A 239 -24.45 -13.35 -1.65
N ARG A 240 -24.44 -12.04 -1.92
CA ARG A 240 -25.46 -11.12 -1.44
C ARG A 240 -26.86 -11.52 -1.91
N LYS A 241 -27.04 -11.80 -3.22
CA LYS A 241 -28.34 -12.23 -3.77
C LYS A 241 -28.84 -13.54 -3.18
N ILE A 242 -27.95 -14.50 -2.94
CA ILE A 242 -28.30 -15.77 -2.31
C ILE A 242 -28.84 -15.51 -0.89
N LEU A 243 -28.13 -14.71 -0.09
CA LEU A 243 -28.53 -14.38 1.28
C LEU A 243 -29.83 -13.55 1.34
N GLU A 244 -30.03 -12.60 0.42
CA GLU A 244 -31.26 -11.78 0.35
C GLU A 244 -32.49 -12.60 -0.05
N LYS A 245 -32.34 -13.51 -1.01
CA LYS A 245 -33.45 -14.40 -1.45
C LYS A 245 -33.92 -15.39 -0.38
N SER A 246 -33.09 -15.73 0.57
CA SER A 246 -33.39 -16.67 1.64
C SER A 246 -34.08 -16.03 2.84
N HIS A 247 -34.57 -14.79 2.73
CA HIS A 247 -35.24 -14.04 3.81
C HIS A 247 -34.43 -13.94 5.11
N ILE A 248 -33.11 -14.06 5.00
CA ILE A 248 -32.18 -13.95 6.13
C ILE A 248 -31.79 -12.49 6.34
N SER A 249 -31.85 -12.04 7.59
CA SER A 249 -31.41 -10.69 7.95
C SER A 249 -29.93 -10.49 7.66
N LEU A 250 -29.61 -9.79 6.57
CA LEU A 250 -28.25 -9.44 6.14
C LEU A 250 -27.88 -8.04 6.60
N SER A 251 -26.62 -7.85 7.02
CA SER A 251 -26.00 -6.55 7.28
C SER A 251 -24.78 -6.37 6.41
N LEU A 252 -24.73 -5.27 5.68
CA LEU A 252 -23.57 -4.90 4.88
C LEU A 252 -22.62 -4.05 5.74
N MET A 253 -21.34 -4.33 5.59
CA MET A 253 -20.25 -3.55 6.19
C MET A 253 -19.67 -2.57 5.16
N GLU A 254 -18.94 -1.57 5.63
CA GLU A 254 -18.24 -0.62 4.78
C GLU A 254 -17.26 -1.32 3.84
N LYS A 255 -17.13 -0.82 2.62
CA LYS A 255 -16.15 -1.32 1.66
C LYS A 255 -14.73 -1.08 2.18
N LYS A 256 -13.84 -2.02 1.94
CA LYS A 256 -12.42 -1.91 2.32
C LYS A 256 -11.53 -2.21 1.12
N ARG A 257 -10.35 -1.60 1.13
CA ARG A 257 -9.29 -1.91 0.17
C ARG A 257 -8.46 -3.07 0.71
N ASP A 258 -8.30 -4.10 -0.06
CA ASP A 258 -7.28 -5.13 0.13
C ASP A 258 -5.91 -4.67 -0.39
N VAL A 259 -4.90 -5.50 -0.22
CA VAL A 259 -3.56 -5.25 -0.74
C VAL A 259 -3.18 -6.38 -1.66
N ASP A 260 -3.43 -6.21 -2.95
CA ASP A 260 -3.17 -7.24 -3.94
C ASP A 260 -2.06 -6.89 -4.91
N ASP A 261 -1.90 -5.62 -5.26
CA ASP A 261 -0.93 -5.16 -6.25
C ASP A 261 -0.22 -3.85 -5.84
N GLY A 262 0.55 -3.28 -6.77
CA GLY A 262 1.31 -2.05 -6.55
C GLY A 262 0.43 -0.82 -6.41
N GLU A 263 -0.74 -0.77 -7.06
CA GLU A 263 -1.68 0.36 -6.96
C GLU A 263 -2.27 0.43 -5.55
N ASP A 264 -2.57 -0.71 -4.94
CA ASP A 264 -3.04 -0.78 -3.56
C ASP A 264 -1.97 -0.28 -2.59
N LEU A 265 -0.70 -0.70 -2.80
CA LEU A 265 0.42 -0.19 -1.98
C LEU A 265 0.55 1.32 -2.09
N ASN A 266 0.44 1.89 -3.29
CA ASN A 266 0.53 3.32 -3.53
C ASN A 266 -0.63 4.07 -2.86
N ALA A 267 -1.85 3.53 -2.96
CA ALA A 267 -3.02 4.11 -2.30
C ALA A 267 -2.80 4.20 -0.77
N TYR A 268 -2.34 3.13 -0.13
CA TYR A 268 -2.03 3.15 1.30
C TYR A 268 -0.84 4.05 1.64
N ARG A 269 0.19 4.10 0.78
CA ARG A 269 1.36 4.97 0.99
C ARG A 269 0.96 6.45 0.98
N SER A 270 0.08 6.85 0.08
CA SER A 270 -0.45 8.22 0.01
C SER A 270 -1.23 8.62 1.27
N MET A 271 -1.79 7.64 2.00
CA MET A 271 -2.49 7.87 3.27
C MET A 271 -1.55 7.99 4.48
N LEU A 272 -0.32 7.43 4.39
CA LEU A 272 0.62 7.37 5.53
C LEU A 272 0.80 8.70 6.27
N PRO A 273 1.02 9.87 5.61
CA PRO A 273 1.22 11.13 6.31
C PRO A 273 0.01 11.60 7.12
N TYR A 274 -1.18 11.20 6.73
CA TYR A 274 -2.46 11.72 7.23
C TYR A 274 -3.10 10.79 8.26
N ASP A 275 -2.88 9.48 8.16
CA ASP A 275 -3.44 8.49 9.07
C ASP A 275 -2.44 8.13 10.18
N LYS A 276 -2.73 8.61 11.40
CA LYS A 276 -1.87 8.37 12.57
C LYS A 276 -1.79 6.90 12.98
N ALA A 277 -2.85 6.15 12.73
CA ALA A 277 -2.92 4.77 13.15
C ALA A 277 -2.20 3.88 12.12
N LEU A 278 -2.39 4.12 10.84
CA LEU A 278 -1.64 3.49 9.76
C LEU A 278 -0.13 3.75 9.92
N LYS A 279 0.27 4.99 10.18
CA LYS A 279 1.66 5.37 10.42
C LYS A 279 2.34 4.58 11.54
N LYS A 280 1.60 4.23 12.58
CA LYS A 280 2.08 3.48 13.75
C LYS A 280 1.95 1.97 13.61
N SER A 281 1.33 1.49 12.56
CA SER A 281 1.12 0.07 12.31
C SER A 281 2.38 -0.59 11.75
N SER A 282 2.49 -1.90 11.91
CA SER A 282 3.55 -2.69 11.26
C SER A 282 3.44 -2.63 9.75
N PHE A 283 2.21 -2.57 9.23
CA PHE A 283 1.97 -2.42 7.80
C PHE A 283 2.46 -1.07 7.27
N GLY A 284 2.17 0.03 7.97
CA GLY A 284 2.67 1.36 7.61
C GLY A 284 4.20 1.46 7.63
N GLU A 285 4.86 0.79 8.57
CA GLU A 285 6.32 0.67 8.60
C GLU A 285 6.84 -0.08 7.37
N ALA A 286 6.27 -1.26 7.09
CA ALA A 286 6.64 -2.07 5.94
C ALA A 286 6.39 -1.37 4.59
N LEU A 287 5.31 -0.58 4.47
CA LEU A 287 5.05 0.26 3.29
C LEU A 287 6.18 1.27 3.03
N ALA A 288 6.62 1.96 4.08
CA ALA A 288 7.70 2.94 3.95
C ALA A 288 9.05 2.26 3.67
N GLU A 289 9.35 1.14 4.34
CA GLU A 289 10.60 0.39 4.16
C GLU A 289 10.74 -0.20 2.75
N ASN A 290 9.66 -0.64 2.15
CA ASN A 290 9.64 -1.25 0.82
C ASN A 290 9.35 -0.25 -0.31
N ALA A 291 9.21 1.05 -0.01
CA ALA A 291 9.07 2.06 -1.05
C ALA A 291 10.34 2.15 -1.91
N LYS A 292 10.19 1.99 -3.21
CA LYS A 292 11.27 2.10 -4.19
C LYS A 292 11.64 3.56 -4.39
N ILE A 293 12.92 3.89 -4.31
CA ILE A 293 13.41 5.26 -4.48
C ILE A 293 14.16 5.37 -5.81
N SER A 294 13.77 6.35 -6.63
CA SER A 294 14.49 6.74 -7.83
C SER A 294 15.29 8.01 -7.55
N VAL A 295 16.62 7.91 -7.67
CA VAL A 295 17.54 9.03 -7.53
C VAL A 295 17.77 9.66 -8.90
N ILE A 296 17.33 10.89 -9.08
CA ILE A 296 17.36 11.63 -10.32
C ILE A 296 18.42 12.72 -10.23
N ILE A 297 19.44 12.63 -11.08
CA ILE A 297 20.64 13.48 -11.02
C ILE A 297 20.79 14.24 -12.33
N PRO A 298 20.34 15.51 -12.41
CA PRO A 298 20.56 16.34 -13.56
C PRO A 298 22.05 16.72 -13.67
N CYS A 299 22.65 16.49 -14.83
CA CYS A 299 24.07 16.75 -15.12
C CYS A 299 24.22 17.64 -16.36
N TYR A 300 25.10 18.64 -16.27
CA TYR A 300 25.53 19.44 -17.43
C TYR A 300 26.93 19.99 -17.20
N LYS A 301 27.91 19.53 -17.98
CA LYS A 301 29.33 19.92 -17.87
C LYS A 301 29.92 19.71 -16.47
N GLU A 302 29.53 18.64 -15.78
CA GLU A 302 29.88 18.39 -14.36
C GLU A 302 31.25 17.66 -14.20
N GLY A 303 31.81 17.08 -15.24
CA GLY A 303 33.15 16.49 -15.27
C GLY A 303 33.43 15.51 -14.13
N LYS A 304 34.39 15.85 -13.24
CA LYS A 304 34.82 15.00 -12.12
C LYS A 304 33.70 14.77 -11.07
N LEU A 305 32.67 15.62 -11.03
CA LEU A 305 31.58 15.50 -10.05
C LEU A 305 30.68 14.32 -10.36
N VAL A 306 30.44 14.02 -11.65
CA VAL A 306 29.71 12.82 -12.08
C VAL A 306 30.36 11.57 -11.49
N ARG A 307 31.66 11.37 -11.71
CA ARG A 307 32.41 10.21 -11.22
C ARG A 307 32.40 10.11 -9.67
N ARG A 308 32.43 11.27 -8.99
CA ARG A 308 32.30 11.29 -7.53
C ARG A 308 30.92 10.83 -7.09
N MET A 309 29.87 11.27 -7.77
CA MET A 309 28.51 10.87 -7.48
C MET A 309 28.28 9.39 -7.73
N GLU A 310 28.77 8.86 -8.86
CA GLU A 310 28.75 7.42 -9.15
C GLU A 310 29.37 6.61 -8.02
N LYS A 311 30.55 7.02 -7.52
CA LYS A 311 31.21 6.35 -6.38
C LYS A 311 30.38 6.40 -5.09
N GLN A 312 29.72 7.51 -4.81
CA GLN A 312 28.87 7.64 -3.62
C GLN A 312 27.65 6.73 -3.67
N LEU A 313 27.06 6.55 -4.87
CA LEU A 313 25.85 5.78 -5.06
C LEU A 313 26.10 4.29 -5.27
N ARG A 314 27.34 3.88 -5.56
CA ARG A 314 27.70 2.47 -5.79
C ARG A 314 27.22 1.50 -4.70
N PRO A 315 27.33 1.79 -3.38
CA PRO A 315 26.85 0.90 -2.33
C PRO A 315 25.33 0.68 -2.36
N TYR A 316 24.59 1.59 -2.97
CA TYR A 316 23.12 1.60 -2.99
C TYR A 316 22.51 1.09 -4.29
N LYS A 317 23.33 0.63 -5.27
CA LYS A 317 22.90 0.22 -6.61
C LYS A 317 21.84 -0.88 -6.63
N LYS A 318 21.83 -1.74 -5.61
CA LYS A 318 20.81 -2.81 -5.46
C LYS A 318 19.50 -2.31 -4.81
N GLU A 319 19.57 -1.22 -4.07
CA GLU A 319 18.46 -0.69 -3.27
C GLU A 319 17.76 0.48 -3.96
N LEU A 320 18.48 1.21 -4.81
CA LEU A 320 18.00 2.42 -5.47
C LEU A 320 17.98 2.27 -6.98
N GLU A 321 16.98 2.83 -7.63
CA GLU A 321 17.03 3.14 -9.04
C GLU A 321 17.79 4.47 -9.22
N ILE A 322 18.86 4.47 -10.01
CA ILE A 322 19.76 5.63 -10.16
C ILE A 322 19.79 6.05 -11.62
N LEU A 323 19.37 7.30 -11.88
CA LEU A 323 19.27 7.88 -13.21
C LEU A 323 20.09 9.18 -13.28
N PHE A 324 21.06 9.19 -14.18
CA PHE A 324 21.74 10.42 -14.57
C PHE A 324 21.03 11.00 -15.80
N VAL A 325 20.61 12.25 -15.71
CA VAL A 325 19.96 12.93 -16.84
C VAL A 325 20.91 13.95 -17.41
N ASP A 326 21.50 13.61 -18.57
CA ASP A 326 22.58 14.36 -19.16
C ASP A 326 22.12 15.43 -20.14
N GLY A 327 22.35 16.68 -19.80
CA GLY A 327 22.13 17.82 -20.68
C GLY A 327 23.25 18.04 -21.73
N GLY A 328 24.23 17.14 -21.79
CA GLY A 328 25.34 17.11 -22.73
C GLY A 328 26.72 17.29 -22.10
N GLU A 329 27.75 16.79 -22.82
CA GLU A 329 29.17 16.93 -22.51
C GLU A 329 29.66 16.29 -21.19
N ASN A 330 29.01 15.19 -20.71
CA ASN A 330 29.52 14.42 -19.57
C ASN A 330 30.02 13.04 -20.02
N HIS A 331 30.97 12.49 -19.25
CA HIS A 331 31.48 11.13 -19.42
C HIS A 331 31.07 10.29 -18.20
N PHE A 332 30.37 9.19 -18.44
CA PHE A 332 29.89 8.25 -17.46
C PHE A 332 30.69 6.95 -17.50
N SER A 333 30.67 6.21 -16.37
CA SER A 333 31.35 4.92 -16.26
C SER A 333 30.66 3.77 -17.01
N GLY A 334 29.41 3.98 -17.45
CA GLY A 334 28.57 2.94 -18.02
C GLY A 334 27.87 2.04 -16.97
N GLU A 335 28.11 2.28 -15.67
CA GLU A 335 27.51 1.47 -14.59
C GLU A 335 26.05 1.83 -14.28
N TYR A 336 25.58 3.00 -14.75
CA TYR A 336 24.26 3.57 -14.41
C TYR A 336 23.46 3.91 -15.67
N ARG A 337 22.14 3.97 -15.50
CA ARG A 337 21.26 4.44 -16.56
C ARG A 337 21.48 5.94 -16.80
N VAL A 338 21.81 6.31 -18.03
CA VAL A 338 22.00 7.69 -18.46
C VAL A 338 20.93 8.03 -19.48
N ILE A 339 20.22 9.13 -19.26
CA ILE A 339 19.12 9.61 -20.11
C ILE A 339 19.59 10.91 -20.78
N PRO A 340 19.72 10.95 -22.11
CA PRO A 340 20.03 12.17 -22.81
C PRO A 340 18.88 13.17 -22.75
N SER A 341 19.18 14.44 -22.52
CA SER A 341 18.19 15.49 -22.35
C SER A 341 18.64 16.81 -22.96
N LYS A 342 17.67 17.69 -23.20
CA LYS A 342 17.99 19.10 -23.45
C LYS A 342 18.52 19.74 -22.17
N LYS A 343 19.40 20.75 -22.33
CA LYS A 343 19.87 21.55 -21.20
C LYS A 343 18.71 22.27 -20.51
N GLY A 344 18.66 22.15 -19.21
CA GLY A 344 17.66 22.82 -18.36
C GLY A 344 17.35 21.98 -17.13
N ARG A 345 17.55 22.51 -15.92
CA ARG A 345 17.42 21.73 -14.68
C ARG A 345 16.02 21.13 -14.54
N ALA A 346 14.97 21.93 -14.70
CA ALA A 346 13.59 21.45 -14.64
C ALA A 346 13.31 20.39 -15.72
N ILE A 347 13.78 20.60 -16.96
CA ILE A 347 13.61 19.67 -18.09
C ILE A 347 14.25 18.33 -17.74
N GLN A 348 15.50 18.35 -17.26
CA GLN A 348 16.23 17.13 -16.90
C GLN A 348 15.58 16.40 -15.73
N MET A 349 15.18 17.12 -14.67
CA MET A 349 14.54 16.49 -13.50
C MET A 349 13.18 15.90 -13.85
N ASN A 350 12.37 16.58 -14.67
CA ASN A 350 11.06 16.08 -15.09
C ASN A 350 11.21 14.84 -15.98
N LEU A 351 12.11 14.88 -16.98
CA LEU A 351 12.39 13.71 -17.81
C LEU A 351 12.89 12.52 -16.98
N GLY A 352 13.78 12.77 -16.02
CA GLY A 352 14.22 11.72 -15.08
C GLY A 352 13.09 11.15 -14.24
N ALA A 353 12.13 11.97 -13.85
CA ALA A 353 10.94 11.53 -13.12
C ALA A 353 10.01 10.69 -14.00
N GLU A 354 9.77 11.09 -15.25
CA GLU A 354 8.97 10.33 -16.22
C GLU A 354 9.56 8.96 -16.51
N GLU A 355 10.86 8.90 -16.73
CA GLU A 355 11.63 7.69 -17.06
C GLU A 355 11.93 6.77 -15.88
N SER A 356 11.64 7.21 -14.65
CA SER A 356 11.87 6.44 -13.43
C SER A 356 10.69 5.52 -13.10
N SER A 357 10.92 4.52 -12.24
CA SER A 357 9.91 3.56 -11.80
C SER A 357 9.70 3.52 -10.29
N GLY A 358 10.39 4.39 -9.54
CA GLY A 358 10.30 4.42 -8.09
C GLY A 358 9.04 5.11 -7.58
N ASP A 359 8.60 4.71 -6.40
CA ASP A 359 7.47 5.30 -5.68
C ASP A 359 7.81 6.67 -5.08
N ILE A 360 9.10 6.88 -4.80
CA ILE A 360 9.64 8.12 -4.25
C ILE A 360 10.68 8.65 -5.24
N LEU A 361 10.51 9.88 -5.67
CA LEU A 361 11.46 10.60 -6.49
C LEU A 361 12.40 11.39 -5.59
N PHE A 362 13.70 11.18 -5.73
CA PHE A 362 14.72 11.91 -4.98
C PHE A 362 15.61 12.69 -5.94
N PHE A 363 15.47 14.01 -5.97
CA PHE A 363 16.21 14.92 -6.83
C PHE A 363 17.52 15.35 -6.14
N LEU A 364 18.64 15.04 -6.76
CA LEU A 364 19.97 15.21 -6.20
C LEU A 364 20.90 15.96 -7.14
N HIS A 365 21.51 17.04 -6.69
CA HIS A 365 22.52 17.75 -7.44
C HIS A 365 23.85 16.98 -7.50
N CYS A 366 24.50 16.98 -8.64
CA CYS A 366 25.73 16.23 -8.89
C CYS A 366 26.91 16.61 -7.95
N ASP A 367 26.92 17.83 -7.43
CA ASP A 367 27.96 18.32 -6.52
C ASP A 367 27.69 18.01 -5.02
N SER A 368 26.57 17.37 -4.70
CA SER A 368 26.17 17.03 -3.34
C SER A 368 26.98 15.87 -2.76
N ILE A 369 27.15 15.87 -1.43
CA ILE A 369 27.67 14.71 -0.69
C ILE A 369 26.58 14.19 0.24
N LEU A 370 26.20 12.95 0.04
CA LEU A 370 25.12 12.28 0.78
C LEU A 370 25.57 11.88 2.19
N PRO A 371 24.74 12.06 3.21
CA PRO A 371 24.99 11.53 4.54
C PRO A 371 24.76 10.02 4.57
N LYS A 372 25.52 9.28 5.38
CA LYS A 372 25.25 7.86 5.62
C LYS A 372 23.82 7.65 6.12
N GLY A 373 23.10 6.68 5.54
CA GLY A 373 21.72 6.34 5.91
C GLY A 373 20.67 7.35 5.40
N PHE A 374 20.95 8.10 4.34
CA PHE A 374 19.98 9.01 3.71
C PHE A 374 18.73 8.30 3.20
N VAL A 375 18.84 7.07 2.74
CA VAL A 375 17.71 6.24 2.30
C VAL A 375 16.68 6.08 3.43
N ARG A 376 17.15 5.74 4.62
CA ARG A 376 16.29 5.64 5.80
C ARG A 376 15.63 6.97 6.16
N GLU A 377 16.35 8.10 6.03
CA GLU A 377 15.78 9.43 6.27
C GLU A 377 14.68 9.79 5.27
N ILE A 378 14.83 9.41 4.00
CA ILE A 378 13.80 9.60 2.97
C ILE A 378 12.56 8.76 3.30
N ARG A 379 12.74 7.46 3.58
CA ARG A 379 11.65 6.55 3.97
C ARG A 379 10.92 7.00 5.23
N GLU A 380 11.65 7.48 6.22
CA GLU A 380 11.05 8.10 7.41
C GLU A 380 10.27 9.37 7.05
N GLY A 381 10.83 10.21 6.17
CA GLY A 381 10.19 11.46 5.74
C GLY A 381 8.83 11.26 5.09
N ILE A 382 8.69 10.25 4.22
CA ILE A 382 7.42 9.91 3.54
C ILE A 382 6.33 9.48 4.54
N LYS A 383 6.68 8.92 5.67
CA LYS A 383 5.71 8.64 6.74
C LYS A 383 5.09 9.92 7.33
N HIS A 384 5.76 11.03 7.20
CA HIS A 384 5.33 12.30 7.78
C HIS A 384 4.72 13.29 6.78
N SER A 385 5.17 13.24 5.52
CA SER A 385 4.69 14.11 4.45
C SER A 385 4.96 13.49 3.07
N LEU A 386 4.09 13.79 2.10
CA LEU A 386 4.30 13.39 0.70
C LEU A 386 5.50 14.07 0.04
N ALA A 387 6.10 15.09 0.65
CA ALA A 387 7.30 15.75 0.17
C ALA A 387 8.20 16.19 1.32
N GLY A 388 9.50 16.21 1.07
CA GLY A 388 10.47 16.67 2.05
C GLY A 388 11.84 16.92 1.46
N CYS A 389 12.80 17.24 2.30
CA CYS A 389 14.19 17.38 1.90
C CYS A 389 15.13 16.95 3.02
N LEU A 390 16.37 16.62 2.64
CA LEU A 390 17.41 16.31 3.63
C LEU A 390 17.95 17.60 4.32
N GLY A 391 17.78 18.76 3.69
CA GLY A 391 18.39 20.01 4.15
C GLY A 391 19.91 20.04 3.90
N ILE A 392 20.54 21.15 4.21
CA ILE A 392 21.96 21.38 3.88
C ILE A 392 22.84 21.60 5.10
N ARG A 393 24.12 21.29 4.94
CA ARG A 393 25.24 21.81 5.69
C ARG A 393 26.43 22.07 4.77
N PHE A 394 27.34 22.94 5.13
CA PHE A 394 28.59 23.15 4.39
C PHE A 394 29.71 22.28 4.95
N LYS A 395 30.71 21.95 4.11
CA LYS A 395 31.77 21.00 4.47
C LYS A 395 32.61 21.50 5.64
N ASN A 396 33.13 22.74 5.57
CA ASN A 396 33.93 23.38 6.61
C ASN A 396 33.34 24.77 6.88
N PRO A 397 32.20 24.86 7.59
CA PRO A 397 31.46 26.11 7.65
C PRO A 397 32.13 27.12 8.59
N SER A 398 32.37 28.33 8.07
CA SER A 398 32.61 29.50 8.92
C SER A 398 31.36 29.79 9.79
N PRO A 399 31.47 30.58 10.88
CA PRO A 399 30.30 30.94 11.69
C PRO A 399 29.11 31.45 10.85
N LEU A 400 29.39 32.35 9.88
CA LEU A 400 28.36 32.84 8.95
C LEU A 400 27.71 31.73 8.14
N MET A 401 28.48 30.77 7.66
CA MET A 401 27.94 29.64 6.85
C MET A 401 27.14 28.65 7.71
N ARG A 402 27.46 28.52 9.01
CA ARG A 402 26.61 27.79 9.98
C ARG A 402 25.25 28.45 10.12
N ILE A 403 25.23 29.78 10.29
CA ILE A 403 24.00 30.57 10.35
C ILE A 403 23.22 30.45 9.03
N CYS A 404 23.92 30.54 7.90
CA CYS A 404 23.29 30.38 6.56
C CYS A 404 22.61 29.01 6.41
N SER A 405 23.27 27.92 6.77
CA SER A 405 22.67 26.57 6.72
C SER A 405 21.51 26.43 7.69
N PHE A 406 21.61 26.99 8.90
CA PHE A 406 20.52 27.01 9.87
C PHE A 406 19.28 27.73 9.31
N ILE A 407 19.45 28.96 8.79
CA ILE A 407 18.36 29.75 8.19
C ILE A 407 17.77 29.00 6.98
N SER A 408 18.60 28.39 6.14
CA SER A 408 18.13 27.61 4.98
C SER A 408 17.26 26.42 5.39
N ASN A 409 17.68 25.68 6.40
CA ASN A 409 16.93 24.53 6.92
C ASN A 409 15.67 24.98 7.68
N HIS A 410 15.79 26.03 8.53
CA HIS A 410 14.65 26.55 9.28
C HIS A 410 13.53 27.06 8.37
N ARG A 411 13.87 27.57 7.19
CA ARG A 411 12.91 28.02 6.17
C ARG A 411 11.98 26.92 5.68
N VAL A 412 12.43 25.65 5.68
CA VAL A 412 11.58 24.50 5.37
C VAL A 412 10.48 24.34 6.42
N LEU A 413 10.80 24.59 7.70
CA LEU A 413 9.86 24.46 8.82
C LEU A 413 8.93 25.68 8.95
N ASP A 414 9.47 26.88 8.76
CA ASP A 414 8.77 28.15 8.95
C ASP A 414 7.97 28.55 7.70
N ARG A 415 8.65 28.68 6.54
CA ARG A 415 8.06 29.15 5.31
C ARG A 415 7.45 28.06 4.43
N ARG A 416 7.76 26.80 4.77
CA ARG A 416 7.28 25.61 4.04
C ARG A 416 7.78 25.58 2.60
N VAL A 417 9.04 25.90 2.39
CA VAL A 417 9.68 25.89 1.07
C VAL A 417 11.02 25.15 1.11
N MET A 418 11.27 24.37 0.08
CA MET A 418 12.48 23.62 -0.17
C MET A 418 13.24 24.19 -1.37
N PHE A 419 14.53 23.87 -1.45
CA PHE A 419 15.38 24.21 -2.58
C PHE A 419 16.11 22.97 -3.09
N GLY A 420 16.45 22.94 -4.38
CA GLY A 420 17.08 21.80 -5.03
C GLY A 420 18.39 21.33 -4.40
N ASP A 421 19.18 22.25 -3.84
CA ASP A 421 20.42 21.94 -3.14
C ASP A 421 20.22 21.24 -1.80
N GLN A 422 18.98 21.16 -1.29
CA GLN A 422 18.62 20.45 -0.06
C GLN A 422 18.31 18.96 -0.29
N GLY A 423 18.30 18.46 -1.54
CA GLY A 423 17.89 17.10 -1.88
C GLY A 423 16.41 16.87 -1.60
N ILE A 424 15.59 17.24 -2.56
CA ILE A 424 14.14 17.14 -2.48
C ILE A 424 13.74 15.69 -2.76
N PHE A 425 12.92 15.13 -1.88
CA PHE A 425 12.24 13.87 -2.13
C PHE A 425 10.72 14.10 -2.10
N VAL A 426 10.00 13.38 -2.95
CA VAL A 426 8.56 13.53 -3.08
C VAL A 426 7.95 12.21 -3.53
N ASP A 427 6.76 11.90 -3.03
CA ASP A 427 5.92 10.81 -3.52
C ASP A 427 5.64 11.03 -5.03
N ARG A 428 5.79 9.97 -5.84
CA ARG A 428 5.68 10.04 -7.29
C ARG A 428 4.34 10.60 -7.75
N ASP A 429 3.25 10.08 -7.21
CA ASP A 429 1.90 10.48 -7.62
C ASP A 429 1.64 11.94 -7.22
N CYS A 430 2.12 12.33 -6.03
CA CYS A 430 2.11 13.72 -5.59
C CYS A 430 2.89 14.63 -6.53
N PHE A 431 4.08 14.23 -7.00
CA PHE A 431 4.90 15.04 -7.91
C PHE A 431 4.16 15.36 -9.21
N PHE A 432 3.59 14.35 -9.85
CA PHE A 432 2.86 14.52 -11.10
C PHE A 432 1.51 15.23 -10.91
N ALA A 433 0.81 14.97 -9.82
CA ALA A 433 -0.42 15.67 -9.47
C ALA A 433 -0.21 17.18 -9.21
N MET A 434 1.01 17.58 -8.82
CA MET A 434 1.41 18.99 -8.67
C MET A 434 1.88 19.63 -9.98
N GLY A 435 1.90 18.91 -11.10
CA GLY A 435 2.34 19.39 -12.41
C GLY A 435 3.86 19.37 -12.58
N ALA A 436 4.58 18.54 -11.82
CA ALA A 436 6.05 18.42 -11.85
C ALA A 436 6.77 19.76 -11.57
N PHE A 437 8.06 19.87 -11.89
CA PHE A 437 8.76 21.16 -11.81
C PHE A 437 8.34 22.05 -12.98
N PRO A 438 7.94 23.30 -12.75
CA PRO A 438 7.65 24.22 -13.83
C PRO A 438 8.92 24.51 -14.65
N ILE A 439 8.76 24.59 -15.97
CA ILE A 439 9.87 24.87 -16.90
C ILE A 439 10.24 26.35 -16.80
N LEU A 440 11.03 26.67 -15.79
CA LEU A 440 11.49 28.02 -15.50
C LEU A 440 13.02 28.09 -15.63
N PRO A 441 13.60 29.21 -16.06
CA PRO A 441 15.05 29.38 -16.13
C PRO A 441 15.69 29.48 -14.74
N LEU A 442 14.90 29.76 -13.72
CA LEU A 442 15.28 29.86 -12.30
C LEU A 442 14.08 29.66 -11.39
N MET A 443 14.26 29.24 -10.13
CA MET A 443 13.22 29.10 -9.11
C MET A 443 12.21 27.96 -9.36
N GLU A 444 12.52 26.99 -10.19
CA GLU A 444 11.67 25.82 -10.45
C GLU A 444 11.33 25.03 -9.19
N ASP A 445 12.32 24.82 -8.32
CA ASP A 445 12.23 24.16 -7.03
C ASP A 445 11.42 24.96 -6.00
N TYR A 446 11.65 26.28 -5.99
CA TYR A 446 10.91 27.20 -5.14
C TYR A 446 9.42 27.27 -5.54
N GLN A 447 9.13 27.38 -6.85
CA GLN A 447 7.74 27.41 -7.33
C GLN A 447 7.04 26.09 -7.05
N PHE A 448 7.71 24.94 -7.23
CA PHE A 448 7.17 23.63 -6.85
C PHE A 448 6.81 23.58 -5.36
N SER A 449 7.69 24.08 -4.50
CA SER A 449 7.39 24.17 -3.05
C SER A 449 6.19 25.07 -2.75
N LEU A 450 6.00 26.17 -3.47
CA LEU A 450 4.82 27.03 -3.34
C LEU A 450 3.54 26.31 -3.79
N ASN A 451 3.62 25.49 -4.83
CA ASN A 451 2.49 24.69 -5.31
C ASN A 451 2.09 23.64 -4.26
N LEU A 452 3.04 22.92 -3.67
CA LEU A 452 2.79 22.00 -2.55
C LEU A 452 2.09 22.72 -1.38
N LYS A 453 2.62 23.89 -0.98
CA LYS A 453 2.07 24.68 0.11
C LYS A 453 0.62 25.12 -0.17
N LYS A 454 0.29 25.54 -1.39
CA LYS A 454 -1.08 25.90 -1.80
C LYS A 454 -2.06 24.73 -1.65
N ARG A 455 -1.59 23.49 -1.79
CA ARG A 455 -2.37 22.27 -1.61
C ARG A 455 -2.35 21.72 -0.19
N GLY A 456 -1.75 22.46 0.76
CA GLY A 456 -1.66 22.05 2.16
C GLY A 456 -0.63 20.97 2.45
N ILE A 457 0.22 20.59 1.49
CA ILE A 457 1.30 19.61 1.67
C ILE A 457 2.50 20.35 2.28
N LEU A 458 2.77 20.03 3.55
CA LEU A 458 3.85 20.66 4.31
C LEU A 458 5.12 19.81 4.21
N PRO A 459 6.24 20.35 3.72
CA PRO A 459 7.46 19.57 3.53
C PRO A 459 8.06 19.08 4.85
N TYR A 460 8.55 17.85 4.84
CA TYR A 460 9.31 17.28 5.95
C TYR A 460 10.79 17.64 5.82
N LEU A 461 11.41 18.06 6.92
CA LEU A 461 12.86 18.27 7.01
C LEU A 461 13.49 17.08 7.72
N ALA A 462 14.23 16.26 7.01
CA ALA A 462 14.93 15.10 7.56
C ALA A 462 15.98 15.50 8.62
N LYS A 463 16.40 14.56 9.46
CA LYS A 463 17.39 14.82 10.51
C LYS A 463 18.82 14.94 9.97
N LYS A 464 19.17 14.15 8.97
CA LYS A 464 20.50 14.17 8.32
C LYS A 464 20.54 15.18 7.20
N ARG A 465 21.70 15.80 6.98
CA ARG A 465 21.91 16.92 6.06
C ARG A 465 22.85 16.54 4.92
N ILE A 466 22.50 16.95 3.70
CA ILE A 466 23.42 16.92 2.55
C ILE A 466 24.56 17.92 2.82
N ILE A 467 25.77 17.54 2.47
CA ILE A 467 26.88 18.48 2.41
C ILE A 467 26.88 19.09 1.02
N THR A 468 26.59 20.37 0.95
CA THR A 468 26.64 21.15 -0.31
C THR A 468 27.94 21.93 -0.44
N SER A 469 28.25 22.28 -1.67
CA SER A 469 29.43 23.09 -1.97
C SER A 469 29.21 24.56 -1.57
N ASP A 470 30.24 25.15 -1.00
CA ASP A 470 30.30 26.57 -0.70
C ASP A 470 30.96 27.40 -1.80
N ARG A 471 31.19 26.81 -2.98
CA ARG A 471 31.85 27.47 -4.13
C ARG A 471 31.26 28.84 -4.48
N ARG A 472 29.98 29.03 -4.25
CA ARG A 472 29.27 30.31 -4.50
C ARG A 472 29.54 31.36 -3.41
N PHE A 473 29.98 30.94 -2.23
CA PHE A 473 30.25 31.81 -1.10
C PHE A 473 31.75 32.06 -0.91
N GLN A 474 32.43 32.38 -2.03
CA GLN A 474 33.83 32.79 -2.02
C GLN A 474 33.96 34.22 -1.53
N GLY A 475 35.14 34.58 -1.00
CA GLY A 475 35.45 35.92 -0.54
C GLY A 475 35.28 36.17 0.96
N ASN A 476 35.34 37.44 1.35
CA ASN A 476 35.27 37.86 2.72
C ASN A 476 33.84 37.85 3.29
N PHE A 477 33.69 38.16 4.58
CA PHE A 477 32.42 38.17 5.30
C PHE A 477 31.36 39.07 4.62
N PHE A 478 31.70 40.27 4.21
CA PHE A 478 30.77 41.22 3.62
C PHE A 478 30.31 40.79 2.21
N GLN A 479 31.20 40.21 1.44
CA GLN A 479 30.83 39.65 0.11
C GLN A 479 29.83 38.51 0.22
N LYS A 480 30.02 37.59 1.19
CA LYS A 480 29.10 36.52 1.47
C LYS A 480 27.74 37.06 1.92
N LEU A 481 27.73 38.04 2.81
CA LEU A 481 26.49 38.67 3.30
C LEU A 481 25.74 39.39 2.17
N SER A 482 26.45 40.14 1.33
CA SER A 482 25.88 40.79 0.13
C SER A 482 25.25 39.79 -0.81
N LEU A 483 25.93 38.66 -1.09
CA LEU A 483 25.38 37.58 -1.93
C LEU A 483 24.08 37.00 -1.33
N MET A 484 24.09 36.76 -0.04
CA MET A 484 22.88 36.26 0.66
C MET A 484 21.71 37.26 0.55
N TRP A 485 22.00 38.54 0.70
CA TRP A 485 20.99 39.60 0.57
C TRP A 485 20.46 39.71 -0.86
N LYS A 486 21.34 39.67 -1.89
CA LYS A 486 20.97 39.66 -3.31
C LYS A 486 20.03 38.48 -3.62
N MET A 487 20.37 37.28 -3.15
CA MET A 487 19.54 36.07 -3.32
C MET A 487 18.17 36.19 -2.64
N ASN A 488 18.12 36.79 -1.46
CA ASN A 488 16.84 37.03 -0.76
C ASN A 488 15.99 38.07 -1.51
N ARG A 489 16.61 39.12 -2.04
CA ARG A 489 15.95 40.16 -2.85
C ARG A 489 15.35 39.56 -4.13
N LEU A 490 16.09 38.72 -4.87
CA LEU A 490 15.58 38.02 -6.04
C LEU A 490 14.33 37.18 -5.74
N ARG A 491 14.35 36.41 -4.63
CA ARG A 491 13.17 35.64 -4.18
C ARG A 491 11.98 36.53 -3.81
N ALA A 492 12.25 37.71 -3.20
CA ALA A 492 11.19 38.65 -2.85
C ALA A 492 10.54 39.26 -4.11
N ARG A 493 11.35 39.62 -5.12
CA ARG A 493 10.90 40.17 -6.41
C ARG A 493 10.09 39.11 -7.18
N TYR A 494 10.58 37.84 -7.21
CA TYR A 494 9.84 36.73 -7.79
C TYR A 494 8.42 36.57 -7.18
N ARG A 495 8.32 36.66 -5.84
CA ARG A 495 7.00 36.59 -5.15
C ARG A 495 6.08 37.77 -5.49
N LYS A 496 6.63 38.91 -5.89
CA LYS A 496 5.87 40.08 -6.33
C LYS A 496 5.43 39.98 -7.80
N GLY A 497 5.81 38.89 -8.50
CA GLY A 497 5.41 38.64 -9.89
C GLY A 497 6.29 39.34 -10.92
N GLU A 498 7.53 39.73 -10.57
CA GLU A 498 8.46 40.27 -11.57
C GLU A 498 8.85 39.22 -12.59
N ASP A 499 9.17 39.66 -13.81
CA ASP A 499 9.51 38.80 -14.91
C ASP A 499 10.68 37.85 -14.60
N ILE A 500 10.45 36.56 -14.76
CA ILE A 500 11.41 35.52 -14.42
C ILE A 500 12.64 35.54 -15.33
N GLU A 501 12.50 35.94 -16.59
CA GLU A 501 13.62 36.04 -17.54
C GLU A 501 14.58 37.17 -17.14
N GLN A 502 14.05 38.29 -16.69
CA GLN A 502 14.84 39.40 -16.16
C GLN A 502 15.59 38.98 -14.88
N LEU A 503 14.89 38.31 -13.96
CA LEU A 503 15.49 37.81 -12.72
C LEU A 503 16.59 36.76 -13.02
N ALA A 504 16.41 35.95 -14.04
CA ALA A 504 17.40 34.96 -14.45
C ALA A 504 18.65 35.58 -15.08
N LYS A 505 18.51 36.68 -15.79
CA LYS A 505 19.68 37.47 -16.30
C LYS A 505 20.48 38.03 -15.11
N GLU A 506 19.82 38.71 -14.18
CA GLU A 506 20.50 39.26 -12.99
C GLU A 506 21.16 38.13 -12.13
N TYR A 507 20.55 36.96 -12.05
CA TYR A 507 21.13 35.80 -11.34
C TYR A 507 22.41 35.31 -12.00
N ARG A 508 22.52 35.32 -13.35
CA ARG A 508 23.74 34.94 -14.05
C ARG A 508 24.90 35.89 -13.75
N ASP A 509 24.62 37.18 -13.62
CA ASP A 509 25.61 38.20 -13.29
C ASP A 509 26.08 38.10 -11.82
N ILE A 510 25.29 37.46 -10.97
CA ILE A 510 25.64 37.21 -9.56
C ILE A 510 26.46 35.89 -9.41
N ARG A 511 26.41 35.00 -10.39
CA ARG A 511 26.99 33.66 -10.39
C ARG A 511 28.43 33.62 -10.88
#